data_fabec3daaeff42ac6ac094f6516492d2
#
_entry.id   fabec3daaeff42ac6ac094f6516492d2
#
_cell.length_a   1.000
_cell.length_b   1.000
_cell.length_c   1.000
_cell.angle_alpha   90.00
_cell.angle_beta   90.00
_cell.angle_gamma   90.00
#
_symmetry.space_group_name_H-M   'P 1'
#
loop_
_entity.id
_entity.type
_entity.pdbx_description
1 polymer ?
#
loop_
_entity_poly.entity_id
_entity_poly.type
_entity_poly.pdbx_seq_one_letter_code
_entity_poly.pdbx_strand_id
1 'polypeptide(L)'
;MTVSFDENKISGYVHFDHRVSYAQVRDMVEDPTWVTRHAFLPLISKINVEKKFDGAKRKIKEREIAYASHLDKCIYHHYAKLLNEHYNELADQLGINKASVACRTNLGKCNIDFALSAFSKMTGLESCYVLVADFKSFFPLLSHAIAKRQLRKVFADGKIPSDYYNVFRSVIHWAQWDEEKLMVANGIDPSEKYAAYMFNKLRLALPRDVFRANAATEVEKPWQATGTGFPQGISICGVLSNIFMMDFDATLTCFVTGRNGVYMRYCDDIIMVLPNRDAFRESCSLLLDQAKVYELTIEKDKTSCYFVQESRVLPCDSQGNVAEGSGNVKIQYLGFDFGGEEARLRQRTVNRYYRRMRRRVAFVFNQKDRPSRKWIAALYRDYSSKGLTDAKPHFIAYARRAQRACDRTPVKNGIWKDVRRHYLKIKREQQKYS
;
A
#
# COMPACT_ATOMS: atom_id res chain seq x y z
N MET A 1 7.47 8.37 9.49
CA MET A 1 7.42 9.76 8.93
C MET A 1 6.39 9.73 7.84
N THR A 2 5.25 10.33 8.06
CA THR A 2 4.38 10.80 7.01
C THR A 2 5.21 11.80 6.21
N VAL A 3 5.40 11.53 4.92
CA VAL A 3 5.97 12.54 4.02
C VAL A 3 5.03 13.72 4.11
N SER A 4 5.48 14.84 4.67
CA SER A 4 4.68 16.08 4.71
C SER A 4 4.28 16.40 3.27
N PHE A 5 3.00 16.63 3.07
CA PHE A 5 2.52 17.07 1.77
C PHE A 5 3.12 18.45 1.49
N ASP A 6 3.87 18.53 0.40
CA ASP A 6 4.46 19.80 -0.04
C ASP A 6 3.45 20.48 -0.97
N GLU A 7 2.78 21.50 -0.45
CA GLU A 7 1.73 22.24 -1.15
C GLU A 7 2.24 22.99 -2.40
N ASN A 8 3.53 23.29 -2.46
CA ASN A 8 4.16 23.94 -3.61
C ASN A 8 4.66 22.94 -4.65
N LYS A 9 4.61 21.63 -4.35
CA LYS A 9 5.12 20.61 -5.25
C LYS A 9 4.21 20.39 -6.44
N ILE A 10 4.75 20.63 -7.63
CA ILE A 10 4.12 20.29 -8.92
C ILE A 10 4.50 18.87 -9.31
N SER A 11 3.51 18.05 -9.69
CA SER A 11 3.76 16.69 -10.20
C SER A 11 4.33 16.70 -11.60
N GLY A 12 5.28 15.79 -11.89
CA GLY A 12 6.01 15.75 -13.16
C GLY A 12 5.32 15.00 -14.29
N TYR A 13 4.18 14.32 -14.05
CA TYR A 13 3.44 13.61 -15.09
C TYR A 13 2.60 14.56 -15.94
N VAL A 14 2.21 14.12 -17.14
CA VAL A 14 1.28 14.84 -18.04
C VAL A 14 -0.14 14.38 -17.81
N HIS A 15 -1.11 15.30 -17.97
CA HIS A 15 -2.55 14.99 -17.92
C HIS A 15 -3.33 15.89 -18.89
N PHE A 16 -4.66 15.85 -18.87
CA PHE A 16 -5.54 16.66 -19.70
C PHE A 16 -5.65 18.12 -19.24
N ASP A 17 -5.11 18.44 -18.05
CA ASP A 17 -5.02 19.78 -17.50
C ASP A 17 -3.57 20.28 -17.37
N HIS A 18 -3.39 21.56 -17.10
CA HIS A 18 -2.09 22.14 -16.82
C HIS A 18 -1.60 21.73 -15.43
N ARG A 19 -0.28 21.59 -15.32
CA ARG A 19 0.37 21.29 -14.03
C ARG A 19 0.16 22.45 -13.07
N VAL A 20 -0.44 22.14 -11.92
CA VAL A 20 -0.62 23.08 -10.80
C VAL A 20 -0.15 22.46 -9.50
N SER A 21 0.24 23.32 -8.57
CA SER A 21 0.47 22.95 -7.17
C SER A 21 -0.80 23.19 -6.34
N TYR A 22 -0.88 22.58 -5.16
CA TYR A 22 -2.01 22.80 -4.26
C TYR A 22 -2.13 24.28 -3.86
N ALA A 23 -1.00 24.93 -3.54
CA ALA A 23 -0.97 26.33 -3.16
C ALA A 23 -1.57 27.27 -4.23
N GLN A 24 -1.41 26.95 -5.52
CA GLN A 24 -1.97 27.76 -6.63
C GLN A 24 -3.48 27.66 -6.77
N VAL A 25 -4.09 26.57 -6.31
CA VAL A 25 -5.54 26.28 -6.51
C VAL A 25 -6.28 26.15 -5.17
N ARG A 26 -5.64 26.53 -4.07
CA ARG A 26 -6.19 26.37 -2.71
C ARG A 26 -7.59 26.93 -2.58
N ASP A 27 -7.83 28.17 -2.98
CA ASP A 27 -9.12 28.84 -2.81
C ASP A 27 -10.26 28.10 -3.53
N MET A 28 -9.95 27.47 -4.67
CA MET A 28 -10.93 26.65 -5.42
C MET A 28 -11.17 25.31 -4.73
N VAL A 29 -10.11 24.67 -4.26
CA VAL A 29 -10.16 23.31 -3.67
C VAL A 29 -10.82 23.33 -2.29
N GLU A 30 -10.66 24.42 -1.54
CA GLU A 30 -11.19 24.62 -0.19
C GLU A 30 -12.59 25.27 -0.19
N ASP A 31 -13.14 25.69 -1.36
CA ASP A 31 -14.52 26.18 -1.48
C ASP A 31 -15.51 25.02 -1.78
N PRO A 32 -16.37 24.63 -0.78
CA PRO A 32 -17.36 23.56 -0.99
C PRO A 32 -18.36 23.84 -2.10
N THR A 33 -18.71 25.12 -2.32
CA THR A 33 -19.66 25.53 -3.37
C THR A 33 -19.07 25.29 -4.74
N TRP A 34 -17.80 25.61 -4.92
CA TRP A 34 -17.07 25.39 -6.16
C TRP A 34 -16.88 23.90 -6.41
N VAL A 35 -16.44 23.14 -5.40
CA VAL A 35 -16.23 21.67 -5.50
C VAL A 35 -17.54 20.93 -5.80
N THR A 36 -18.66 21.35 -5.24
CA THR A 36 -19.97 20.76 -5.55
C THR A 36 -20.29 20.77 -7.06
N ARG A 37 -19.82 21.78 -7.79
CA ARG A 37 -20.10 21.97 -9.22
C ARG A 37 -18.95 21.51 -10.13
N HIS A 38 -17.81 21.10 -9.53
CA HIS A 38 -16.63 20.71 -10.29
C HIS A 38 -16.87 19.45 -11.11
N ALA A 39 -16.47 19.47 -12.39
CA ALA A 39 -16.49 18.33 -13.28
C ALA A 39 -15.10 17.68 -13.32
N PHE A 40 -15.00 16.47 -12.74
CA PHE A 40 -13.77 15.71 -12.71
C PHE A 40 -13.39 15.18 -14.10
N LEU A 41 -12.10 15.24 -14.43
CA LEU A 41 -11.55 14.69 -15.66
C LEU A 41 -11.39 13.16 -15.57
N PRO A 42 -11.41 12.44 -16.70
CA PRO A 42 -11.06 11.03 -16.70
C PRO A 42 -9.65 10.83 -16.12
N LEU A 43 -9.47 9.76 -15.35
CA LEU A 43 -8.15 9.32 -14.90
C LEU A 43 -7.33 8.84 -16.09
N ILE A 44 -6.00 8.87 -15.99
CA ILE A 44 -5.13 8.14 -16.93
C ILE A 44 -4.69 6.85 -16.26
N SER A 45 -5.00 5.71 -16.88
CA SER A 45 -4.65 4.39 -16.37
C SER A 45 -3.46 3.79 -17.08
N LYS A 46 -2.72 2.96 -16.35
CA LYS A 46 -1.62 2.14 -16.88
C LYS A 46 -1.48 0.84 -16.14
N ILE A 47 -1.01 -0.18 -16.83
CA ILE A 47 -0.72 -1.48 -16.25
C ILE A 47 0.70 -1.50 -15.69
N ASN A 48 0.82 -1.66 -14.37
CA ASN A 48 2.09 -1.87 -13.71
C ASN A 48 2.39 -3.37 -13.60
N VAL A 49 3.36 -3.84 -14.37
CA VAL A 49 3.75 -5.26 -14.45
C VAL A 49 4.81 -5.59 -13.41
N GLU A 50 4.46 -6.34 -12.39
CA GLU A 50 5.39 -6.89 -11.41
C GLU A 50 5.77 -8.34 -11.73
N LYS A 51 7.02 -8.58 -12.08
CA LYS A 51 7.57 -9.93 -12.27
C LYS A 51 7.96 -10.52 -10.91
N LYS A 52 7.25 -11.56 -10.47
CA LYS A 52 7.50 -12.29 -9.22
C LYS A 52 8.13 -13.65 -9.56
N PHE A 53 9.06 -14.09 -8.70
CA PHE A 53 9.64 -15.44 -8.78
C PHE A 53 9.28 -16.16 -7.47
N ASP A 54 8.63 -17.32 -7.56
CA ASP A 54 8.16 -18.09 -6.40
C ASP A 54 9.04 -19.31 -6.08
N GLY A 55 10.25 -19.33 -6.63
CA GLY A 55 11.20 -20.44 -6.47
C GLY A 55 11.20 -21.42 -7.63
N ALA A 56 10.06 -21.62 -8.32
CA ALA A 56 9.94 -22.54 -9.47
C ALA A 56 9.59 -21.81 -10.76
N LYS A 57 8.65 -20.89 -10.75
CA LYS A 57 8.16 -20.21 -11.95
C LYS A 57 8.14 -18.68 -11.80
N ARG A 58 8.26 -17.98 -12.94
CA ARG A 58 8.01 -16.53 -12.98
C ARG A 58 6.51 -16.31 -13.04
N LYS A 59 5.95 -15.69 -11.99
CA LYS A 59 4.57 -15.17 -12.00
C LYS A 59 4.60 -13.70 -12.41
N ILE A 60 3.75 -13.33 -13.33
CA ILE A 60 3.50 -11.94 -13.72
C ILE A 60 2.28 -11.50 -12.89
N LYS A 61 2.40 -10.38 -12.19
CA LYS A 61 1.26 -9.74 -11.53
C LYS A 61 1.07 -8.38 -12.18
N GLU A 62 -0.03 -8.22 -12.85
CA GLU A 62 -0.47 -6.96 -13.42
C GLU A 62 -1.33 -6.23 -12.41
N ARG A 63 -1.15 -4.91 -12.33
CA ARG A 63 -1.98 -4.01 -11.53
C ARG A 63 -2.27 -2.79 -12.36
N GLU A 64 -3.53 -2.55 -12.58
CA GLU A 64 -3.96 -1.28 -13.14
C GLU A 64 -3.81 -0.19 -12.07
N ILE A 65 -3.12 0.88 -12.42
CA ILE A 65 -2.92 2.06 -11.57
C ILE A 65 -3.40 3.26 -12.37
N ALA A 66 -4.26 4.05 -11.75
CA ALA A 66 -4.78 5.26 -12.34
C ALA A 66 -4.27 6.50 -11.59
N TYR A 67 -4.07 7.61 -12.31
CA TYR A 67 -3.70 8.89 -11.72
C TYR A 67 -4.61 10.00 -12.22
N ALA A 68 -4.90 10.94 -11.34
CA ALA A 68 -5.82 12.03 -11.55
C ALA A 68 -5.16 13.23 -12.22
N SER A 69 -5.96 14.11 -12.80
CA SER A 69 -5.55 15.45 -13.24
C SER A 69 -4.91 16.24 -12.08
N HIS A 70 -4.20 17.27 -12.40
CA HIS A 70 -3.46 18.02 -11.35
C HIS A 70 -4.39 18.73 -10.38
N LEU A 71 -5.48 19.32 -10.89
CA LEU A 71 -6.49 19.97 -10.07
C LEU A 71 -7.31 18.93 -9.28
N ASP A 72 -7.78 17.87 -9.92
CA ASP A 72 -8.53 16.79 -9.25
C ASP A 72 -7.70 16.11 -8.14
N LYS A 73 -6.40 15.92 -8.38
CA LYS A 73 -5.49 15.42 -7.37
C LYS A 73 -5.44 16.32 -6.13
N CYS A 74 -5.47 17.65 -6.31
CA CYS A 74 -5.50 18.58 -5.19
C CYS A 74 -6.82 18.47 -4.41
N ILE A 75 -7.96 18.33 -5.11
CA ILE A 75 -9.27 18.11 -4.50
C ILE A 75 -9.27 16.78 -3.73
N TYR A 76 -8.84 15.66 -4.35
CA TYR A 76 -8.75 14.36 -3.69
C TYR A 76 -7.83 14.38 -2.45
N HIS A 77 -6.76 15.16 -2.49
CA HIS A 77 -5.88 15.29 -1.33
C HIS A 77 -6.56 16.04 -0.18
N HIS A 78 -7.22 17.17 -0.49
CA HIS A 78 -7.95 17.97 0.50
C HIS A 78 -9.06 17.15 1.18
N TYR A 79 -9.94 16.55 0.38
CA TYR A 79 -11.04 15.74 0.91
C TYR A 79 -10.57 14.44 1.60
N ALA A 80 -9.45 13.87 1.19
CA ALA A 80 -8.84 12.76 1.90
C ALA A 80 -8.39 13.17 3.32
N LYS A 81 -7.87 14.40 3.48
CA LYS A 81 -7.48 14.95 4.80
C LYS A 81 -8.72 15.14 5.67
N LEU A 82 -9.76 15.83 5.17
CA LEU A 82 -11.00 16.06 5.91
C LEU A 82 -11.69 14.74 6.31
N LEU A 83 -11.84 13.80 5.37
CA LEU A 83 -12.41 12.49 5.67
C LEU A 83 -11.57 11.68 6.67
N ASN A 84 -10.24 11.83 6.67
CA ASN A 84 -9.38 11.20 7.68
C ASN A 84 -9.62 11.77 9.07
N GLU A 85 -9.87 13.07 9.20
CA GLU A 85 -10.19 13.72 10.47
C GLU A 85 -11.50 13.14 11.04
N HIS A 86 -12.57 13.15 10.27
CA HIS A 86 -13.85 12.53 10.66
C HIS A 86 -13.73 11.03 10.98
N TYR A 87 -13.02 10.28 10.11
CA TYR A 87 -12.80 8.85 10.33
C TYR A 87 -12.03 8.57 11.61
N ASN A 88 -11.04 9.41 11.95
CA ASN A 88 -10.23 9.22 13.14
C ASN A 88 -11.07 9.39 14.44
N GLU A 89 -11.99 10.35 14.45
CA GLU A 89 -12.94 10.54 15.56
C GLU A 89 -13.85 9.32 15.73
N LEU A 90 -14.44 8.85 14.63
CA LEU A 90 -15.28 7.64 14.66
C LEU A 90 -14.50 6.38 15.03
N ALA A 91 -13.27 6.24 14.54
CA ALA A 91 -12.42 5.10 14.88
C ALA A 91 -12.07 5.05 16.38
N ASP A 92 -12.00 6.21 17.03
CA ASP A 92 -11.82 6.29 18.47
C ASP A 92 -13.09 5.87 19.22
N GLN A 93 -14.23 6.43 18.82
CA GLN A 93 -15.55 6.09 19.40
C GLN A 93 -15.87 4.59 19.26
N LEU A 94 -15.53 3.99 18.12
CA LEU A 94 -15.74 2.57 17.86
C LEU A 94 -14.66 1.65 18.45
N GLY A 95 -13.64 2.20 19.09
CA GLY A 95 -12.53 1.42 19.66
C GLY A 95 -11.62 0.73 18.64
N ILE A 96 -11.64 1.14 17.36
CA ILE A 96 -10.88 0.51 16.27
C ILE A 96 -9.55 1.20 15.96
N ASN A 97 -9.09 2.12 16.80
CA ASN A 97 -7.82 2.84 16.60
C ASN A 97 -6.59 1.94 16.47
N LYS A 98 -6.61 0.77 17.13
CA LYS A 98 -5.53 -0.23 17.06
C LYS A 98 -5.76 -1.28 15.98
N ALA A 99 -6.95 -1.32 15.40
CA ALA A 99 -7.36 -2.30 14.40
C ALA A 99 -7.13 -1.80 12.98
N SER A 100 -7.75 -0.69 12.60
CA SER A 100 -7.59 -0.08 11.28
C SER A 100 -6.37 0.86 11.30
N VAL A 101 -5.24 0.41 10.77
CA VAL A 101 -3.95 1.09 11.01
C VAL A 101 -3.31 1.69 9.75
N ALA A 102 -3.78 1.34 8.56
CA ALA A 102 -3.29 1.89 7.30
C ALA A 102 -3.94 3.21 6.93
N CYS A 103 -3.27 4.02 6.11
CA CYS A 103 -3.80 5.27 5.54
C CYS A 103 -4.33 6.27 6.59
N ARG A 104 -3.77 6.26 7.80
CA ARG A 104 -4.13 7.15 8.90
C ARG A 104 -2.96 8.04 9.29
N THR A 105 -3.20 9.34 9.36
CA THR A 105 -2.14 10.33 9.66
C THR A 105 -1.95 10.58 11.15
N ASN A 106 -3.02 10.41 11.95
CA ASN A 106 -3.02 10.69 13.39
C ASN A 106 -2.23 9.66 14.23
N LEU A 107 -1.98 8.46 13.71
CA LEU A 107 -1.31 7.41 14.49
C LEU A 107 0.20 7.64 14.65
N GLY A 108 0.83 8.47 13.81
CA GLY A 108 2.28 8.71 13.84
C GLY A 108 3.15 7.46 13.62
N LYS A 109 2.56 6.36 13.18
CA LYS A 109 3.14 5.02 13.04
C LYS A 109 3.19 4.59 11.59
N CYS A 110 3.99 3.59 11.31
CA CYS A 110 4.12 2.99 9.98
C CYS A 110 4.05 1.45 10.05
N ASN A 111 4.17 0.79 8.90
CA ASN A 111 4.15 -0.67 8.82
C ASN A 111 5.15 -1.37 9.76
N ILE A 112 6.27 -0.73 10.10
CA ILE A 112 7.26 -1.26 11.06
C ILE A 112 6.63 -1.41 12.43
N ASP A 113 6.00 -0.34 12.92
CA ASP A 113 5.44 -0.27 14.26
C ASP A 113 4.29 -1.27 14.43
N PHE A 114 3.46 -1.41 13.39
CA PHE A 114 2.32 -2.33 13.41
C PHE A 114 2.75 -3.79 13.34
N ALA A 115 3.75 -4.14 12.51
CA ALA A 115 4.30 -5.48 12.48
C ALA A 115 4.90 -5.87 13.84
N LEU A 116 5.72 -4.98 14.41
CA LEU A 116 6.34 -5.20 15.72
C LEU A 116 5.33 -5.28 16.86
N SER A 117 4.23 -4.51 16.79
CA SER A 117 3.13 -4.60 17.76
C SER A 117 2.47 -5.98 17.74
N ALA A 118 2.20 -6.54 16.55
CA ALA A 118 1.67 -7.90 16.43
C ALA A 118 2.64 -8.95 16.99
N PHE A 119 3.93 -8.85 16.63
CA PHE A 119 4.96 -9.78 17.11
C PHE A 119 5.18 -9.67 18.62
N SER A 120 5.13 -8.45 19.19
CA SER A 120 5.23 -8.25 20.65
C SER A 120 4.07 -8.90 21.39
N LYS A 121 2.86 -8.91 20.81
CA LYS A 121 1.73 -9.63 21.41
C LYS A 121 1.99 -11.14 21.42
N MET A 122 2.53 -11.70 20.34
CA MET A 122 2.85 -13.12 20.25
C MET A 122 3.94 -13.54 21.26
N THR A 123 5.01 -12.74 21.41
CA THR A 123 6.10 -13.02 22.37
C THR A 123 5.65 -12.85 23.81
N GLY A 124 4.60 -12.12 24.09
CA GLY A 124 4.03 -11.92 25.42
C GLY A 124 3.03 -13.01 25.85
N LEU A 125 2.77 -14.00 25.00
CA LEU A 125 1.88 -15.14 25.30
C LEU A 125 2.73 -16.42 25.37
N GLU A 126 2.37 -17.33 26.26
CA GLU A 126 2.99 -18.67 26.36
C GLU A 126 2.77 -19.46 25.07
N SER A 127 1.55 -19.40 24.55
CA SER A 127 1.19 -19.92 23.23
C SER A 127 0.10 -19.06 22.61
N CYS A 128 0.03 -19.05 21.28
CA CYS A 128 -1.04 -18.35 20.57
C CYS A 128 -1.27 -18.94 19.18
N TYR A 129 -2.49 -18.69 18.67
CA TYR A 129 -2.87 -18.96 17.30
C TYR A 129 -2.87 -17.66 16.50
N VAL A 130 -2.38 -17.73 15.27
CA VAL A 130 -2.23 -16.55 14.41
C VAL A 130 -2.84 -16.82 13.05
N LEU A 131 -3.73 -15.93 12.60
CA LEU A 131 -4.18 -15.87 11.22
C LEU A 131 -3.54 -14.67 10.54
N VAL A 132 -2.96 -14.89 9.36
CA VAL A 132 -2.61 -13.84 8.40
C VAL A 132 -3.44 -14.06 7.15
N ALA A 133 -4.19 -13.06 6.72
CA ALA A 133 -5.08 -13.14 5.57
C ALA A 133 -4.96 -11.89 4.68
N ASP A 134 -5.35 -12.02 3.41
CA ASP A 134 -5.36 -10.96 2.41
C ASP A 134 -6.68 -11.07 1.63
N PHE A 135 -7.29 -9.93 1.28
CA PHE A 135 -8.45 -9.94 0.39
C PHE A 135 -8.02 -10.14 -1.07
N LYS A 136 -8.80 -10.93 -1.80
CA LYS A 136 -8.64 -11.06 -3.25
C LYS A 136 -9.14 -9.79 -3.93
N SER A 137 -8.27 -9.13 -4.69
CA SER A 137 -8.66 -7.93 -5.47
C SER A 137 -9.44 -6.88 -4.66
N PHE A 138 -8.94 -6.49 -3.49
CA PHE A 138 -9.65 -5.64 -2.52
C PHE A 138 -10.28 -4.39 -3.15
N PHE A 139 -9.46 -3.48 -3.69
CA PHE A 139 -9.96 -2.23 -4.28
C PHE A 139 -10.95 -2.42 -5.44
N PRO A 140 -10.74 -3.34 -6.40
CA PRO A 140 -11.69 -3.61 -7.47
C PRO A 140 -13.04 -4.17 -7.02
N LEU A 141 -13.13 -4.77 -5.83
CA LEU A 141 -14.36 -5.42 -5.35
C LEU A 141 -15.15 -4.57 -4.33
N LEU A 142 -14.69 -3.38 -3.98
CA LEU A 142 -15.42 -2.52 -3.03
C LEU A 142 -16.78 -2.10 -3.60
N SER A 143 -17.87 -2.59 -3.00
CA SER A 143 -19.26 -2.31 -3.41
C SER A 143 -19.60 -0.83 -3.21
N HIS A 144 -20.06 -0.15 -4.26
CA HIS A 144 -20.45 1.26 -4.20
C HIS A 144 -21.63 1.52 -3.26
N ALA A 145 -22.56 0.55 -3.17
CA ALA A 145 -23.71 0.65 -2.27
C ALA A 145 -23.26 0.59 -0.81
N ILE A 146 -22.38 -0.36 -0.46
CA ILE A 146 -21.81 -0.47 0.90
C ILE A 146 -20.97 0.78 1.21
N ALA A 147 -20.11 1.21 0.29
CA ALA A 147 -19.28 2.42 0.46
C ALA A 147 -20.14 3.65 0.76
N LYS A 148 -21.22 3.87 0.00
CA LYS A 148 -22.15 5.00 0.23
C LYS A 148 -22.85 4.88 1.59
N ARG A 149 -23.27 3.68 1.99
CA ARG A 149 -23.91 3.43 3.29
C ARG A 149 -22.94 3.75 4.43
N GLN A 150 -21.71 3.32 4.35
CA GLN A 150 -20.68 3.57 5.37
C GLN A 150 -20.27 5.05 5.40
N LEU A 151 -20.13 5.70 4.25
CA LEU A 151 -19.79 7.12 4.18
C LEU A 151 -20.85 8.01 4.85
N ARG A 152 -22.16 7.65 4.77
CA ARG A 152 -23.21 8.38 5.48
C ARG A 152 -23.00 8.42 7.00
N LYS A 153 -22.43 7.37 7.58
CA LYS A 153 -22.18 7.28 9.03
C LYS A 153 -21.08 8.23 9.51
N VAL A 154 -20.28 8.74 8.58
CA VAL A 154 -19.21 9.70 8.88
C VAL A 154 -19.79 11.06 9.27
N PHE A 155 -21.02 11.36 8.85
CA PHE A 155 -21.71 12.63 9.11
C PHE A 155 -22.82 12.45 10.14
N ALA A 156 -22.88 13.35 11.12
CA ALA A 156 -23.76 13.23 12.28
C ALA A 156 -25.25 13.11 11.94
N ASP A 157 -25.70 13.78 10.87
CA ASP A 157 -27.09 13.74 10.39
C ASP A 157 -27.36 12.58 9.39
N GLY A 158 -26.36 11.77 9.12
CA GLY A 158 -26.45 10.69 8.13
C GLY A 158 -26.56 11.16 6.66
N LYS A 159 -26.33 12.46 6.40
CA LYS A 159 -26.38 13.05 5.07
C LYS A 159 -24.97 13.41 4.63
N ILE A 160 -24.61 13.01 3.41
CA ILE A 160 -23.32 13.38 2.82
C ILE A 160 -23.45 14.80 2.27
N PRO A 161 -22.63 15.78 2.69
CA PRO A 161 -22.63 17.12 2.09
C PRO A 161 -22.39 17.09 0.58
N SER A 162 -22.92 18.05 -0.16
CA SER A 162 -22.94 18.04 -1.63
C SER A 162 -21.54 17.98 -2.25
N ASP A 163 -20.59 18.69 -1.69
CA ASP A 163 -19.18 18.70 -2.08
C ASP A 163 -18.51 17.34 -1.86
N TYR A 164 -18.67 16.75 -0.66
CA TYR A 164 -18.20 15.39 -0.37
C TYR A 164 -18.86 14.35 -1.27
N TYR A 165 -20.15 14.53 -1.55
CA TYR A 165 -20.86 13.62 -2.45
C TYR A 165 -20.33 13.71 -3.88
N ASN A 166 -20.07 14.93 -4.40
CA ASN A 166 -19.48 15.09 -5.73
C ASN A 166 -18.10 14.43 -5.84
N VAL A 167 -17.25 14.63 -4.82
CA VAL A 167 -15.93 13.96 -4.74
C VAL A 167 -16.07 12.45 -4.64
N PHE A 168 -16.93 11.93 -3.77
CA PHE A 168 -17.21 10.50 -3.66
C PHE A 168 -17.74 9.91 -4.96
N ARG A 169 -18.69 10.60 -5.62
CA ARG A 169 -19.24 10.20 -6.90
C ARG A 169 -18.17 10.08 -7.97
N SER A 170 -17.22 11.00 -8.03
CA SER A 170 -16.11 10.93 -8.99
C SER A 170 -15.20 9.73 -8.78
N VAL A 171 -15.11 9.22 -7.55
CA VAL A 171 -14.35 8.00 -7.21
C VAL A 171 -15.12 6.73 -7.59
N ILE A 172 -16.41 6.64 -7.30
CA ILE A 172 -17.21 5.44 -7.61
C ILE A 172 -17.70 5.39 -9.07
N HIS A 173 -17.77 6.53 -9.73
CA HIS A 173 -18.16 6.66 -11.14
C HIS A 173 -17.00 7.19 -11.97
N TRP A 174 -15.77 6.69 -11.70
CA TRP A 174 -14.59 7.15 -12.43
C TRP A 174 -14.66 6.78 -13.90
N ALA A 175 -14.07 7.63 -14.70
CA ALA A 175 -13.77 7.39 -16.10
C ALA A 175 -12.27 7.32 -16.27
N GLN A 176 -11.77 6.53 -17.21
CA GLN A 176 -10.33 6.39 -17.43
C GLN A 176 -9.97 6.32 -18.91
N TRP A 177 -8.75 6.71 -19.21
CA TRP A 177 -8.14 6.62 -20.53
C TRP A 177 -6.78 5.93 -20.42
N ASP A 178 -6.54 4.95 -21.26
CA ASP A 178 -5.31 4.19 -21.26
C ASP A 178 -4.08 5.04 -21.65
N GLU A 179 -2.99 4.97 -20.86
CA GLU A 179 -1.76 5.76 -21.09
C GLU A 179 -1.08 5.40 -22.41
N GLU A 180 -1.09 4.11 -22.82
CA GLU A 180 -0.45 3.67 -24.07
C GLU A 180 -1.23 4.19 -25.30
N LYS A 181 -2.57 4.17 -25.24
CA LYS A 181 -3.41 4.80 -26.31
C LYS A 181 -3.12 6.28 -26.44
N LEU A 182 -2.93 7.00 -25.32
CA LEU A 182 -2.56 8.42 -25.32
C LEU A 182 -1.15 8.64 -25.88
N MET A 183 -0.19 7.77 -25.62
CA MET A 183 1.13 7.81 -26.22
C MET A 183 1.04 7.67 -27.75
N VAL A 184 0.33 6.67 -28.24
CA VAL A 184 0.11 6.45 -29.69
C VAL A 184 -0.57 7.66 -30.35
N ALA A 185 -1.59 8.24 -29.71
CA ALA A 185 -2.26 9.45 -30.22
C ALA A 185 -1.33 10.67 -30.33
N ASN A 186 -0.21 10.68 -29.59
CA ASN A 186 0.84 11.70 -29.68
C ASN A 186 2.05 11.26 -30.55
N GLY A 187 1.94 10.17 -31.31
CA GLY A 187 3.02 9.65 -32.16
C GLY A 187 4.19 9.03 -31.38
N ILE A 188 3.97 8.61 -30.14
CA ILE A 188 4.96 7.97 -29.28
C ILE A 188 4.69 6.46 -29.25
N ASP A 189 5.69 5.64 -29.65
CA ASP A 189 5.58 4.19 -29.52
C ASP A 189 5.76 3.75 -28.03
N PRO A 190 4.73 3.15 -27.40
CA PRO A 190 4.81 2.72 -26.00
C PRO A 190 5.91 1.68 -25.71
N SER A 191 6.36 0.93 -26.73
CA SER A 191 7.41 -0.07 -26.59
C SER A 191 8.82 0.53 -26.44
N GLU A 192 9.01 1.79 -26.79
CA GLU A 192 10.29 2.45 -26.72
C GLU A 192 10.76 2.66 -25.27
N LYS A 193 12.06 2.52 -25.07
CA LYS A 193 12.70 2.65 -23.75
C LYS A 193 12.40 3.97 -23.01
N TYR A 194 12.16 5.04 -23.72
CA TYR A 194 11.93 6.38 -23.19
C TYR A 194 10.51 6.90 -23.43
N ALA A 195 9.56 6.07 -23.88
CA ALA A 195 8.20 6.46 -24.20
C ALA A 195 7.52 7.24 -23.06
N ALA A 196 7.52 6.69 -21.84
CA ALA A 196 6.94 7.36 -20.67
C ALA A 196 7.65 8.70 -20.34
N TYR A 197 8.94 8.82 -20.58
CA TYR A 197 9.65 10.09 -20.40
C TYR A 197 9.23 11.10 -21.45
N MET A 198 9.14 10.71 -22.71
CA MET A 198 8.70 11.57 -23.81
C MET A 198 7.27 12.04 -23.59
N PHE A 199 6.37 11.13 -23.25
CA PHE A 199 4.98 11.44 -22.91
C PHE A 199 4.87 12.46 -21.78
N ASN A 200 5.60 12.28 -20.70
CA ASN A 200 5.62 13.20 -19.56
C ASN A 200 6.29 14.56 -19.85
N LYS A 201 6.93 14.75 -21.01
CA LYS A 201 7.45 16.05 -21.46
C LYS A 201 6.40 16.89 -22.18
N LEU A 202 5.31 16.28 -22.61
CA LEU A 202 4.20 17.01 -23.23
C LEU A 202 3.61 18.04 -22.27
N ARG A 203 3.00 19.06 -22.81
CA ARG A 203 2.29 20.09 -22.03
C ARG A 203 0.93 19.59 -21.56
N LEU A 204 0.20 18.90 -22.44
CA LEU A 204 -1.08 18.25 -22.20
C LEU A 204 -1.04 16.85 -22.82
N ALA A 205 -1.78 15.91 -22.25
CA ALA A 205 -1.92 14.55 -22.80
C ALA A 205 -2.63 14.54 -24.15
N LEU A 206 -3.58 15.45 -24.35
CA LEU A 206 -4.23 15.75 -25.63
C LEU A 206 -4.62 17.22 -25.70
N PRO A 207 -4.65 17.86 -26.88
CA PRO A 207 -5.33 19.14 -27.11
C PRO A 207 -6.83 19.03 -26.75
N ARG A 208 -7.44 20.14 -26.32
CA ARG A 208 -8.83 20.14 -25.83
C ARG A 208 -9.87 19.71 -26.90
N ASP A 209 -9.68 20.12 -28.11
CA ASP A 209 -10.50 19.75 -29.26
C ASP A 209 -10.42 18.26 -29.57
N VAL A 210 -9.19 17.71 -29.59
CA VAL A 210 -8.95 16.27 -29.79
C VAL A 210 -9.53 15.46 -28.63
N PHE A 211 -9.36 15.91 -27.38
CA PHE A 211 -9.98 15.28 -26.23
C PHE A 211 -11.51 15.21 -26.38
N ARG A 212 -12.16 16.31 -26.70
CA ARG A 212 -13.65 16.38 -26.88
C ARG A 212 -14.13 15.48 -27.98
N ALA A 213 -13.41 15.41 -29.09
CA ALA A 213 -13.81 14.62 -30.27
C ALA A 213 -13.73 13.10 -29.96
N ASN A 214 -12.78 12.64 -29.10
CA ASN A 214 -12.52 11.23 -28.89
C ASN A 214 -12.99 10.71 -27.52
N ALA A 215 -13.36 11.58 -26.58
CA ALA A 215 -13.70 11.17 -25.23
C ALA A 215 -14.89 10.19 -25.15
N ALA A 216 -15.85 10.30 -26.05
CA ALA A 216 -17.03 9.43 -26.09
C ALA A 216 -16.69 7.97 -26.44
N THR A 217 -15.65 7.75 -27.25
CA THR A 217 -15.24 6.43 -27.76
C THR A 217 -14.08 5.81 -26.98
N GLU A 218 -13.14 6.64 -26.50
CA GLU A 218 -11.90 6.17 -25.90
C GLU A 218 -11.92 6.10 -24.37
N VAL A 219 -12.84 6.82 -23.72
CA VAL A 219 -12.97 6.84 -22.26
C VAL A 219 -13.78 5.65 -21.77
N GLU A 220 -13.12 4.82 -20.97
CA GLU A 220 -13.74 3.65 -20.35
C GLU A 220 -14.36 4.01 -18.99
N LYS A 221 -15.42 3.31 -18.63
CA LYS A 221 -16.12 3.42 -17.32
C LYS A 221 -16.24 2.04 -16.67
N PRO A 222 -15.16 1.50 -16.08
CA PRO A 222 -15.10 0.11 -15.62
C PRO A 222 -16.19 -0.26 -14.60
N TRP A 223 -16.62 0.68 -13.77
CA TRP A 223 -17.64 0.50 -12.75
C TRP A 223 -19.04 0.18 -13.30
N GLN A 224 -19.35 0.54 -14.56
CA GLN A 224 -20.68 0.36 -15.14
C GLN A 224 -21.10 -1.10 -15.23
N ALA A 225 -20.14 -2.02 -15.41
CA ALA A 225 -20.42 -3.44 -15.51
C ALA A 225 -20.71 -4.11 -14.15
N THR A 226 -20.17 -3.57 -13.05
CA THR A 226 -20.13 -4.26 -11.77
C THR A 226 -20.78 -3.51 -10.61
N GLY A 227 -20.84 -2.17 -10.65
CA GLY A 227 -21.24 -1.33 -9.53
C GLY A 227 -20.25 -1.40 -8.35
N THR A 228 -19.02 -1.85 -8.63
CA THR A 228 -17.94 -2.03 -7.63
C THR A 228 -16.65 -1.36 -8.08
N GLY A 229 -15.73 -1.22 -7.15
CA GLY A 229 -14.36 -0.82 -7.41
C GLY A 229 -14.04 0.62 -7.04
N PHE A 230 -12.80 0.79 -6.56
CA PHE A 230 -12.16 2.09 -6.40
C PHE A 230 -10.87 2.12 -7.23
N PRO A 231 -10.57 3.21 -7.96
CA PRO A 231 -9.36 3.30 -8.76
C PRO A 231 -8.11 3.30 -7.87
N GLN A 232 -7.13 2.44 -8.19
CA GLN A 232 -5.87 2.39 -7.46
C GLN A 232 -4.93 3.52 -7.91
N GLY A 233 -4.45 4.34 -6.97
CA GLY A 233 -3.45 5.37 -7.23
C GLY A 233 -3.87 6.79 -6.85
N ILE A 234 -5.15 7.05 -6.57
CA ILE A 234 -5.62 8.33 -6.06
C ILE A 234 -5.68 8.34 -4.53
N SER A 235 -5.31 9.48 -3.93
CA SER A 235 -5.06 9.60 -2.49
C SER A 235 -6.27 9.31 -1.61
N ILE A 236 -7.47 9.65 -2.06
CA ILE A 236 -8.70 9.52 -1.28
C ILE A 236 -9.16 8.05 -1.10
N CYS A 237 -8.77 7.14 -2.00
CA CYS A 237 -9.20 5.74 -1.94
C CYS A 237 -8.73 5.03 -0.67
N GLY A 238 -7.61 5.46 -0.08
CA GLY A 238 -7.12 4.91 1.18
C GLY A 238 -8.07 5.15 2.35
N VAL A 239 -8.54 6.37 2.56
CA VAL A 239 -9.48 6.71 3.63
C VAL A 239 -10.87 6.16 3.33
N LEU A 240 -11.33 6.21 2.08
CA LEU A 240 -12.62 5.62 1.69
C LEU A 240 -12.65 4.11 1.92
N SER A 241 -11.53 3.41 1.71
CA SER A 241 -11.44 1.97 2.03
C SER A 241 -11.50 1.70 3.54
N ASN A 242 -10.96 2.60 4.37
CA ASN A 242 -11.10 2.50 5.82
C ASN A 242 -12.55 2.77 6.27
N ILE A 243 -13.20 3.79 5.71
CA ILE A 243 -14.62 4.09 5.96
C ILE A 243 -15.48 2.88 5.52
N PHE A 244 -15.22 2.31 4.35
CA PHE A 244 -15.90 1.12 3.86
C PHE A 244 -15.85 -0.03 4.87
N MET A 245 -14.71 -0.26 5.50
CA MET A 245 -14.46 -1.37 6.43
C MET A 245 -14.79 -1.05 7.90
N MET A 246 -15.36 0.10 8.20
CA MET A 246 -15.50 0.60 9.58
C MET A 246 -16.25 -0.35 10.52
N ASP A 247 -17.46 -0.80 10.15
CA ASP A 247 -18.22 -1.74 10.96
C ASP A 247 -17.63 -3.16 10.94
N PHE A 248 -17.03 -3.56 9.82
CA PHE A 248 -16.27 -4.80 9.71
C PHE A 248 -15.15 -4.85 10.76
N ASP A 249 -14.35 -3.77 10.82
CA ASP A 249 -13.27 -3.64 11.80
C ASP A 249 -13.82 -3.59 13.24
N ALA A 250 -14.93 -2.90 13.47
CA ALA A 250 -15.56 -2.80 14.79
C ALA A 250 -16.04 -4.19 15.28
N THR A 251 -16.71 -4.95 14.43
CA THR A 251 -17.20 -6.29 14.75
C THR A 251 -16.05 -7.24 15.10
N LEU A 252 -15.01 -7.30 14.26
CA LEU A 252 -13.87 -8.17 14.52
C LEU A 252 -13.05 -7.70 15.72
N THR A 253 -12.88 -6.39 15.91
CA THR A 253 -12.16 -5.84 17.06
C THR A 253 -12.86 -6.22 18.35
N CYS A 254 -14.17 -5.98 18.46
CA CYS A 254 -14.96 -6.31 19.64
C CYS A 254 -14.84 -7.80 19.99
N PHE A 255 -15.02 -8.66 18.99
CA PHE A 255 -14.97 -10.12 19.16
C PHE A 255 -13.60 -10.61 19.61
N VAL A 256 -12.54 -10.18 18.93
CA VAL A 256 -11.16 -10.63 19.17
C VAL A 256 -10.60 -10.06 20.47
N THR A 257 -10.86 -8.78 20.78
CA THR A 257 -10.37 -8.16 22.03
C THR A 257 -11.10 -8.71 23.25
N GLY A 258 -12.40 -9.02 23.16
CA GLY A 258 -13.17 -9.69 24.21
C GLY A 258 -12.62 -11.09 24.57
N ARG A 259 -11.77 -11.66 23.71
CA ARG A 259 -11.07 -12.94 23.92
C ARG A 259 -9.57 -12.78 24.20
N ASN A 260 -9.15 -11.59 24.67
CA ASN A 260 -7.74 -11.23 24.90
C ASN A 260 -6.84 -11.36 23.67
N GLY A 261 -7.41 -11.33 22.47
CA GLY A 261 -6.71 -11.34 21.21
C GLY A 261 -6.33 -9.95 20.70
N VAL A 262 -5.71 -9.92 19.53
CA VAL A 262 -5.42 -8.71 18.75
C VAL A 262 -5.87 -8.91 17.32
N TYR A 263 -6.62 -7.95 16.81
CA TYR A 263 -6.98 -7.80 15.40
C TYR A 263 -6.35 -6.54 14.84
N MET A 264 -5.71 -6.63 13.66
CA MET A 264 -5.23 -5.47 12.92
C MET A 264 -5.42 -5.69 11.42
N ARG A 265 -5.81 -4.62 10.74
CA ARG A 265 -5.93 -4.55 9.28
C ARG A 265 -5.09 -3.40 8.72
N TYR A 266 -4.25 -3.73 7.77
CA TYR A 266 -3.44 -2.76 7.02
C TYR A 266 -3.85 -2.80 5.54
N CYS A 267 -4.81 -1.97 5.13
CA CYS A 267 -5.53 -2.02 3.85
C CYS A 267 -6.21 -3.39 3.67
N ASP A 268 -5.63 -4.23 2.79
CA ASP A 268 -6.05 -5.58 2.47
C ASP A 268 -5.40 -6.67 3.36
N ASP A 269 -4.29 -6.36 4.01
CA ASP A 269 -3.57 -7.30 4.89
C ASP A 269 -4.21 -7.35 6.30
N ILE A 270 -4.63 -8.53 6.74
CA ILE A 270 -5.22 -8.79 8.06
C ILE A 270 -4.28 -9.66 8.89
N ILE A 271 -4.19 -9.38 10.20
CA ILE A 271 -3.61 -10.29 11.18
C ILE A 271 -4.51 -10.39 12.40
N MET A 272 -4.70 -11.61 12.90
CA MET A 272 -5.34 -11.90 14.19
C MET A 272 -4.43 -12.77 15.04
N VAL A 273 -4.32 -12.43 16.33
CA VAL A 273 -3.55 -13.21 17.33
C VAL A 273 -4.49 -13.56 18.47
N LEU A 274 -4.72 -14.84 18.72
CA LEU A 274 -5.65 -15.36 19.72
C LEU A 274 -4.92 -16.28 20.71
N PRO A 275 -5.25 -16.22 22.03
CA PRO A 275 -4.53 -16.99 23.05
C PRO A 275 -4.89 -18.48 23.06
N ASN A 276 -6.04 -18.86 22.54
CA ASN A 276 -6.50 -20.23 22.58
C ASN A 276 -7.19 -20.66 21.27
N ARG A 277 -7.34 -21.97 21.08
CA ARG A 277 -7.81 -22.60 19.86
C ARG A 277 -9.27 -22.26 19.55
N ASP A 278 -10.15 -22.29 20.55
CA ASP A 278 -11.58 -22.04 20.32
C ASP A 278 -11.83 -20.60 19.88
N ALA A 279 -11.23 -19.62 20.59
CA ALA A 279 -11.26 -18.22 20.17
C ALA A 279 -10.72 -18.03 18.74
N PHE A 280 -9.66 -18.74 18.37
CA PHE A 280 -9.08 -18.69 17.03
C PHE A 280 -10.05 -19.23 15.98
N ARG A 281 -10.61 -20.41 16.19
CA ARG A 281 -11.57 -21.04 15.28
C ARG A 281 -12.79 -20.15 15.05
N GLU A 282 -13.38 -19.63 16.13
CA GLU A 282 -14.52 -18.73 16.06
C GLU A 282 -14.18 -17.42 15.34
N SER A 283 -12.98 -16.86 15.56
CA SER A 283 -12.51 -15.66 14.85
C SER A 283 -12.32 -15.90 13.36
N CYS A 284 -11.83 -17.07 12.96
CA CYS A 284 -11.70 -17.46 11.56
C CYS A 284 -13.08 -17.56 10.87
N SER A 285 -14.07 -18.16 11.56
CA SER A 285 -15.45 -18.24 11.05
C SER A 285 -16.06 -16.84 10.91
N LEU A 286 -15.96 -16.00 11.95
CA LEU A 286 -16.49 -14.64 11.92
C LEU A 286 -15.87 -13.82 10.79
N LEU A 287 -14.55 -13.92 10.55
CA LEU A 287 -13.87 -13.22 9.45
C LEU A 287 -14.49 -13.60 8.10
N LEU A 288 -14.75 -14.89 7.87
CA LEU A 288 -15.33 -15.37 6.61
C LEU A 288 -16.78 -14.90 6.46
N ASP A 289 -17.57 -14.89 7.53
CA ASP A 289 -18.94 -14.44 7.50
C ASP A 289 -19.04 -12.92 7.29
N GLN A 290 -18.19 -12.15 7.96
CA GLN A 290 -18.09 -10.70 7.72
C GLN A 290 -17.61 -10.40 6.29
N ALA A 291 -16.67 -11.16 5.74
CA ALA A 291 -16.24 -10.98 4.35
C ALA A 291 -17.42 -11.16 3.37
N LYS A 292 -18.29 -12.17 3.59
CA LYS A 292 -19.50 -12.36 2.78
C LYS A 292 -20.47 -11.17 2.87
N VAL A 293 -20.71 -10.65 4.08
CA VAL A 293 -21.58 -9.47 4.32
C VAL A 293 -21.09 -8.23 3.55
N TYR A 294 -19.77 -8.11 3.39
CA TYR A 294 -19.13 -7.00 2.68
C TYR A 294 -18.86 -7.30 1.19
N GLU A 295 -19.37 -8.43 0.67
CA GLU A 295 -19.16 -8.86 -0.72
C GLU A 295 -17.69 -9.02 -1.08
N LEU A 296 -16.84 -9.32 -0.07
CA LEU A 296 -15.41 -9.50 -0.21
C LEU A 296 -15.01 -10.97 -0.16
N THR A 297 -13.92 -11.31 -0.82
CA THR A 297 -13.39 -12.69 -0.83
C THR A 297 -12.00 -12.71 -0.18
N ILE A 298 -11.80 -13.61 0.76
CA ILE A 298 -10.49 -13.90 1.33
C ILE A 298 -9.66 -14.71 0.33
N GLU A 299 -8.41 -14.30 0.07
CA GLU A 299 -7.49 -14.99 -0.83
C GLU A 299 -6.90 -16.24 -0.16
N LYS A 300 -7.41 -17.42 -0.52
CA LYS A 300 -7.01 -18.69 0.11
C LYS A 300 -5.52 -18.96 0.02
N ASP A 301 -4.91 -18.71 -1.14
CA ASP A 301 -3.48 -18.96 -1.38
C ASP A 301 -2.54 -18.04 -0.56
N LYS A 302 -3.08 -16.99 0.03
CA LYS A 302 -2.34 -16.03 0.86
C LYS A 302 -2.80 -16.04 2.32
N THR A 303 -3.80 -16.81 2.63
CA THR A 303 -4.24 -17.03 4.01
C THR A 303 -3.40 -18.11 4.64
N SER A 304 -2.84 -17.83 5.80
CA SER A 304 -1.99 -18.76 6.53
C SER A 304 -2.31 -18.72 8.01
N CYS A 305 -2.45 -19.88 8.59
CA CYS A 305 -2.72 -20.08 10.01
C CYS A 305 -1.48 -20.69 10.68
N TYR A 306 -1.21 -20.24 11.89
CA TYR A 306 -0.04 -20.66 12.65
C TYR A 306 -0.37 -20.88 14.12
N PHE A 307 0.32 -21.85 14.72
CA PHE A 307 0.41 -22.03 16.17
C PHE A 307 1.81 -21.63 16.61
N VAL A 308 1.91 -20.73 17.58
CA VAL A 308 3.18 -20.23 18.13
C VAL A 308 3.29 -20.68 19.56
N GLN A 309 4.34 -21.41 19.87
CA GLN A 309 4.66 -21.91 21.23
C GLN A 309 6.17 -22.08 21.37
N GLU A 310 6.75 -21.77 22.53
CA GLU A 310 8.16 -21.97 22.86
C GLU A 310 9.12 -21.40 21.79
N SER A 311 8.86 -20.20 21.31
CA SER A 311 9.64 -19.55 20.26
C SER A 311 9.63 -20.30 18.91
N ARG A 312 8.69 -21.22 18.69
CA ARG A 312 8.48 -21.96 17.45
C ARG A 312 7.18 -21.51 16.77
N VAL A 313 7.18 -21.54 15.47
CA VAL A 313 6.00 -21.24 14.64
C VAL A 313 5.68 -22.48 13.83
N LEU A 314 4.55 -23.08 14.08
CA LEU A 314 4.07 -24.28 13.39
C LEU A 314 2.88 -23.91 12.49
N PRO A 315 2.81 -24.40 11.26
CA PRO A 315 1.62 -24.20 10.42
C PRO A 315 0.45 -25.00 11.01
N CYS A 316 -0.74 -24.42 10.98
CA CYS A 316 -1.98 -25.11 11.36
C CYS A 316 -3.09 -24.79 10.34
N ASP A 317 -4.20 -25.49 10.45
CA ASP A 317 -5.41 -25.17 9.68
C ASP A 317 -6.28 -24.11 10.38
N SER A 318 -7.40 -23.74 9.77
CA SER A 318 -8.37 -22.78 10.35
C SER A 318 -9.11 -23.30 11.57
N GLN A 319 -8.98 -24.59 11.88
CA GLN A 319 -9.50 -25.24 13.09
C GLN A 319 -8.44 -25.27 14.21
N GLY A 320 -7.22 -24.78 13.93
CA GLY A 320 -6.08 -24.82 14.86
C GLY A 320 -5.42 -26.19 14.98
N ASN A 321 -5.63 -27.12 14.03
CA ASN A 321 -4.91 -28.40 14.02
C ASN A 321 -3.52 -28.17 13.42
N VAL A 322 -2.49 -28.49 14.19
CA VAL A 322 -1.09 -28.49 13.73
C VAL A 322 -0.83 -29.79 12.97
N ALA A 323 -0.29 -29.70 11.76
CA ALA A 323 0.06 -30.90 11.00
C ALA A 323 1.24 -31.64 11.65
N GLU A 324 1.12 -32.97 11.79
CA GLU A 324 2.19 -33.81 12.35
C GLU A 324 3.48 -33.67 11.51
N GLY A 325 4.63 -33.65 12.19
CA GLY A 325 5.93 -33.50 11.54
C GLY A 325 6.23 -32.11 10.95
N SER A 326 5.35 -31.13 11.16
CA SER A 326 5.57 -29.74 10.68
C SER A 326 6.86 -29.16 11.25
N GLY A 327 7.72 -28.67 10.34
CA GLY A 327 8.91 -27.91 10.70
C GLY A 327 8.56 -26.48 11.13
N ASN A 328 9.53 -25.81 11.80
CA ASN A 328 9.41 -24.41 12.15
C ASN A 328 9.36 -23.53 10.89
N VAL A 329 8.33 -22.70 10.78
CA VAL A 329 8.13 -21.78 9.67
C VAL A 329 8.25 -20.31 10.12
N LYS A 330 7.94 -19.36 9.24
CA LYS A 330 7.96 -17.93 9.57
C LYS A 330 6.64 -17.29 9.21
N ILE A 331 6.12 -16.49 10.14
CA ILE A 331 4.98 -15.62 9.87
C ILE A 331 5.46 -14.43 9.04
N GLN A 332 4.83 -14.18 7.90
CA GLN A 332 5.13 -13.03 7.04
C GLN A 332 4.05 -11.97 7.20
N TYR A 333 4.41 -10.80 7.73
CA TYR A 333 3.48 -9.69 7.90
C TYR A 333 4.15 -8.34 7.66
N LEU A 334 3.51 -7.46 6.89
CA LEU A 334 3.91 -6.08 6.58
C LEU A 334 5.40 -5.88 6.21
N GLY A 335 5.98 -6.85 5.53
CA GLY A 335 7.38 -6.77 5.07
C GLY A 335 8.41 -7.35 6.02
N PHE A 336 7.98 -8.03 7.07
CA PHE A 336 8.81 -8.75 8.04
C PHE A 336 8.53 -10.25 8.02
N ASP A 337 9.54 -11.01 8.43
CA ASP A 337 9.48 -12.44 8.74
C ASP A 337 9.67 -12.60 10.26
N PHE A 338 8.75 -13.31 10.95
CA PHE A 338 8.81 -13.59 12.38
C PHE A 338 8.92 -15.10 12.61
N GLY A 339 9.91 -15.52 13.38
CA GLY A 339 10.21 -16.94 13.65
C GLY A 339 9.86 -17.42 15.04
N GLY A 340 8.87 -16.80 15.71
CA GLY A 340 8.43 -17.10 17.08
C GLY A 340 9.09 -16.22 18.15
N GLU A 341 10.31 -15.80 17.94
CA GLU A 341 11.08 -14.97 18.87
C GLU A 341 11.76 -13.79 18.14
N GLU A 342 12.35 -14.05 16.98
CA GLU A 342 13.18 -13.12 16.22
C GLU A 342 12.40 -12.52 15.03
N ALA A 343 12.39 -11.19 14.90
CA ALA A 343 11.92 -10.49 13.73
C ALA A 343 13.06 -10.16 12.76
N ARG A 344 12.84 -10.38 11.48
CA ARG A 344 13.76 -10.06 10.38
C ARG A 344 13.05 -9.31 9.27
N LEU A 345 13.80 -8.63 8.41
CA LEU A 345 13.25 -8.13 7.17
C LEU A 345 12.88 -9.29 6.24
N ARG A 346 11.76 -9.16 5.55
CA ARG A 346 11.30 -10.17 4.60
C ARG A 346 12.40 -10.50 3.59
N GLN A 347 12.84 -11.76 3.56
CA GLN A 347 14.00 -12.21 2.79
C GLN A 347 13.92 -11.82 1.31
N ARG A 348 12.73 -11.84 0.74
CA ARG A 348 12.49 -11.39 -0.65
C ARG A 348 12.84 -9.92 -0.86
N THR A 349 12.57 -9.04 0.10
CA THR A 349 12.89 -7.60 0.03
C THR A 349 14.40 -7.40 0.09
N VAL A 350 15.08 -8.10 1.00
CA VAL A 350 16.54 -8.11 1.14
C VAL A 350 17.21 -8.59 -0.16
N ASN A 351 16.74 -9.71 -0.71
CA ASN A 351 17.26 -10.28 -1.96
C ASN A 351 17.06 -9.33 -3.16
N ARG A 352 15.90 -8.66 -3.25
CA ARG A 352 15.63 -7.64 -4.28
C ARG A 352 16.60 -6.47 -4.19
N TYR A 353 16.86 -5.99 -2.97
CA TYR A 353 17.81 -4.92 -2.74
C TYR A 353 19.22 -5.30 -3.20
N TYR A 354 19.76 -6.45 -2.77
CA TYR A 354 21.09 -6.88 -3.17
C TYR A 354 21.20 -7.21 -4.66
N ARG A 355 20.13 -7.70 -5.28
CA ARG A 355 20.11 -7.91 -6.74
C ARG A 355 20.20 -6.59 -7.51
N ARG A 356 19.49 -5.54 -7.06
CA ARG A 356 19.60 -4.19 -7.62
C ARG A 356 21.01 -3.61 -7.42
N MET A 357 21.59 -3.78 -6.25
CA MET A 357 22.95 -3.37 -5.96
C MET A 357 23.95 -4.03 -6.92
N ARG A 358 23.91 -5.35 -7.08
CA ARG A 358 24.80 -6.08 -8.00
C ARG A 358 24.68 -5.60 -9.44
N ARG A 359 23.46 -5.40 -9.93
CA ARG A 359 23.24 -4.83 -11.27
C ARG A 359 23.82 -3.43 -11.40
N ARG A 360 23.74 -2.61 -10.36
CA ARG A 360 24.33 -1.27 -10.38
C ARG A 360 25.85 -1.31 -10.33
N VAL A 361 26.43 -2.22 -9.56
CA VAL A 361 27.89 -2.49 -9.57
C VAL A 361 28.33 -2.91 -10.97
N ALA A 362 27.69 -3.93 -11.56
CA ALA A 362 27.99 -4.37 -12.92
C ALA A 362 27.92 -3.21 -13.92
N PHE A 363 26.85 -2.42 -13.88
CA PHE A 363 26.70 -1.26 -14.77
C PHE A 363 27.83 -0.24 -14.61
N VAL A 364 28.29 0.03 -13.38
CA VAL A 364 29.35 1.02 -13.10
C VAL A 364 30.73 0.52 -13.52
N PHE A 365 31.02 -0.77 -13.31
CA PHE A 365 32.39 -1.33 -13.47
C PHE A 365 32.61 -2.16 -14.74
N ASN A 366 31.53 -2.55 -15.47
CA ASN A 366 31.63 -3.26 -16.75
C ASN A 366 31.63 -2.30 -17.95
N GLN A 367 32.16 -1.08 -17.79
CA GLN A 367 32.33 -0.12 -18.87
C GLN A 367 33.74 -0.31 -19.47
N LYS A 368 33.92 -0.04 -20.78
CA LYS A 368 35.23 -0.07 -21.43
C LYS A 368 36.23 0.91 -20.82
N ASP A 369 35.71 2.05 -20.34
CA ASP A 369 36.51 3.10 -19.70
C ASP A 369 36.45 3.01 -18.17
N ARG A 370 37.40 3.66 -17.48
CA ARG A 370 37.40 3.76 -16.03
C ARG A 370 36.08 4.36 -15.53
N PRO A 371 35.43 3.75 -14.52
CA PRO A 371 34.15 4.24 -14.04
C PRO A 371 34.26 5.67 -13.49
N SER A 372 33.34 6.54 -13.89
CA SER A 372 33.26 7.91 -13.43
C SER A 372 33.15 7.98 -11.91
N ARG A 373 33.92 8.89 -11.26
CA ARG A 373 33.84 9.18 -9.82
C ARG A 373 32.39 9.47 -9.37
N LYS A 374 31.62 10.15 -10.22
CA LYS A 374 30.20 10.45 -9.98
C LYS A 374 29.34 9.19 -9.90
N TRP A 375 29.58 8.18 -10.74
CA TRP A 375 28.83 6.92 -10.70
C TRP A 375 29.20 6.05 -9.50
N ILE A 376 30.48 6.02 -9.13
CA ILE A 376 30.95 5.34 -7.92
C ILE A 376 30.33 6.01 -6.67
N ALA A 377 30.36 7.34 -6.58
CA ALA A 377 29.74 8.07 -5.47
C ALA A 377 28.24 7.79 -5.38
N ALA A 378 27.52 7.77 -6.51
CA ALA A 378 26.10 7.40 -6.57
C ALA A 378 25.83 5.96 -6.11
N LEU A 379 26.68 4.99 -6.51
CA LEU A 379 26.57 3.61 -6.06
C LEU A 379 26.64 3.51 -4.52
N TYR A 380 27.66 4.12 -3.92
CA TYR A 380 27.81 4.09 -2.45
C TYR A 380 26.72 4.90 -1.73
N ARG A 381 26.27 6.02 -2.29
CA ARG A 381 25.14 6.78 -1.77
C ARG A 381 23.86 5.95 -1.76
N ASP A 382 23.55 5.25 -2.86
CA ASP A 382 22.26 4.57 -3.03
C ASP A 382 22.23 3.17 -2.33
N TYR A 383 23.40 2.56 -2.10
CA TYR A 383 23.51 1.19 -1.60
C TYR A 383 24.40 1.02 -0.35
N SER A 384 24.77 2.09 0.32
CA SER A 384 25.53 1.99 1.57
C SER A 384 25.07 3.02 2.62
N SER A 385 25.63 2.89 3.82
CA SER A 385 25.38 3.85 4.90
C SER A 385 25.92 5.26 4.64
N LYS A 386 26.80 5.43 3.66
CA LYS A 386 27.33 6.74 3.27
C LYS A 386 26.29 7.67 2.63
N GLY A 387 25.15 7.12 2.17
CA GLY A 387 24.05 7.87 1.58
C GLY A 387 22.88 8.13 2.53
N LEU A 388 23.10 7.94 3.83
CA LEU A 388 22.06 8.21 4.84
C LEU A 388 21.89 9.71 5.00
N THR A 389 21.05 10.29 4.19
CA THR A 389 20.55 11.66 4.36
C THR A 389 19.03 11.59 4.51
N ASP A 390 18.44 12.48 5.29
CA ASP A 390 16.98 12.55 5.47
C ASP A 390 16.24 12.92 4.18
N ALA A 391 16.95 13.50 3.21
CA ALA A 391 16.39 13.95 1.94
C ALA A 391 16.02 12.83 0.96
N LYS A 392 16.61 11.63 1.07
CA LYS A 392 16.29 10.50 0.18
C LYS A 392 16.22 9.19 0.99
N PRO A 393 15.04 8.79 1.44
CA PRO A 393 14.86 7.52 2.13
C PRO A 393 15.23 6.36 1.21
N HIS A 394 16.18 5.53 1.62
CA HIS A 394 16.57 4.32 0.92
C HIS A 394 16.46 3.09 1.83
N PHE A 395 16.63 1.89 1.26
CA PHE A 395 16.44 0.62 1.98
C PHE A 395 17.23 0.51 3.28
N ILE A 396 18.48 1.00 3.32
CA ILE A 396 19.30 0.94 4.55
C ILE A 396 18.74 1.87 5.64
N ALA A 397 18.23 3.05 5.27
CA ALA A 397 17.56 3.95 6.22
C ALA A 397 16.29 3.31 6.79
N TYR A 398 15.49 2.68 5.93
CA TYR A 398 14.32 1.90 6.36
C TYR A 398 14.71 0.77 7.33
N ALA A 399 15.71 -0.03 6.97
CA ALA A 399 16.18 -1.14 7.81
C ALA A 399 16.72 -0.67 9.17
N ARG A 400 17.43 0.47 9.23
CA ARG A 400 17.89 1.06 10.49
C ARG A 400 16.74 1.57 11.35
N ARG A 401 15.70 2.18 10.75
CA ARG A 401 14.50 2.54 11.50
C ARG A 401 13.82 1.31 12.08
N ALA A 402 13.68 0.26 11.27
CA ALA A 402 13.10 -1.01 11.72
C ALA A 402 13.91 -1.65 12.86
N GLN A 403 15.25 -1.63 12.77
CA GLN A 403 16.15 -2.09 13.82
C GLN A 403 15.91 -1.32 15.11
N ARG A 404 15.98 0.02 15.09
CA ARG A 404 15.75 0.87 16.28
C ARG A 404 14.35 0.68 16.89
N ALA A 405 13.33 0.50 16.04
CA ALA A 405 11.99 0.22 16.52
C ALA A 405 11.91 -1.16 17.21
N CYS A 406 12.55 -2.18 16.63
CA CYS A 406 12.60 -3.53 17.20
C CYS A 406 13.33 -3.56 18.54
N ASP A 407 14.44 -2.82 18.70
CA ASP A 407 15.21 -2.71 19.95
C ASP A 407 14.38 -2.12 21.12
N ARG A 408 13.23 -1.50 20.84
CA ARG A 408 12.29 -0.95 21.85
C ARG A 408 11.14 -1.90 22.19
N THR A 409 11.17 -3.11 21.68
CA THR A 409 10.14 -4.13 21.87
C THR A 409 10.72 -5.39 22.50
N PRO A 410 9.92 -6.29 23.09
CA PRO A 410 10.39 -7.58 23.58
C PRO A 410 10.82 -8.56 22.47
N VAL A 411 10.59 -8.20 21.21
CA VAL A 411 10.92 -9.04 20.04
C VAL A 411 12.42 -9.03 19.80
N LYS A 412 13.03 -10.20 19.67
CA LYS A 412 14.46 -10.33 19.37
C LYS A 412 14.79 -9.74 18.00
N ASN A 413 15.78 -8.85 17.99
CA ASN A 413 16.16 -8.13 16.78
C ASN A 413 17.13 -8.94 15.90
N GLY A 414 16.61 -9.49 14.81
CA GLY A 414 17.40 -10.15 13.75
C GLY A 414 17.68 -9.27 12.54
N ILE A 415 17.10 -8.06 12.48
CA ILE A 415 17.14 -7.17 11.30
C ILE A 415 18.57 -6.77 10.93
N TRP A 416 19.45 -6.56 11.92
CA TRP A 416 20.84 -6.21 11.66
C TRP A 416 21.60 -7.28 10.87
N LYS A 417 21.21 -8.55 10.98
CA LYS A 417 21.81 -9.66 10.21
C LYS A 417 21.56 -9.52 8.70
N ASP A 418 20.41 -8.91 8.32
CA ASP A 418 19.99 -8.78 6.94
C ASP A 418 20.73 -7.67 6.20
N VAL A 419 21.15 -6.63 6.91
CA VAL A 419 21.75 -5.42 6.33
C VAL A 419 23.19 -5.15 6.75
N ARG A 420 23.79 -6.03 7.56
CA ARG A 420 25.19 -5.90 7.94
C ARG A 420 26.13 -6.11 6.75
N ARG A 421 27.30 -5.48 6.80
CA ARG A 421 28.40 -5.65 5.82
C ARG A 421 28.02 -5.29 4.38
N HIS A 422 27.01 -4.42 4.17
CA HIS A 422 26.61 -4.01 2.81
C HIS A 422 27.77 -3.38 2.03
N TYR A 423 28.64 -2.60 2.69
CA TYR A 423 29.85 -2.03 2.09
C TYR A 423 30.81 -3.11 1.59
N LEU A 424 31.05 -4.14 2.39
CA LEU A 424 31.88 -5.28 2.01
C LEU A 424 31.26 -6.08 0.84
N LYS A 425 29.93 -6.19 0.82
CA LYS A 425 29.24 -6.84 -0.30
C LYS A 425 29.40 -6.06 -1.61
N ILE A 426 29.38 -4.72 -1.58
CA ILE A 426 29.71 -3.89 -2.73
C ILE A 426 31.14 -4.14 -3.20
N LYS A 427 32.13 -4.09 -2.29
CA LYS A 427 33.54 -4.34 -2.62
C LYS A 427 33.78 -5.73 -3.25
N ARG A 428 33.19 -6.78 -2.65
CA ARG A 428 33.31 -8.15 -3.21
C ARG A 428 32.70 -8.25 -4.61
N GLU A 429 31.61 -7.54 -4.86
CA GLU A 429 31.02 -7.53 -6.19
C GLU A 429 31.86 -6.74 -7.20
N GLN A 430 32.53 -5.66 -6.76
CA GLN A 430 33.48 -4.89 -7.59
C GLN A 430 34.66 -5.75 -8.06
N GLN A 431 35.22 -6.60 -7.17
CA GLN A 431 36.32 -7.49 -7.48
C GLN A 431 36.07 -8.47 -8.62
N LYS A 432 34.83 -8.64 -9.06
CA LYS A 432 34.50 -9.46 -10.24
C LYS A 432 34.74 -8.74 -11.57
N TYR A 433 34.98 -7.44 -11.52
CA TYR A 433 35.11 -6.55 -12.70
C TYR A 433 36.44 -5.77 -12.67
N SER A 434 37.30 -6.03 -11.70
CA SER A 434 38.71 -5.63 -11.61
C SER A 434 39.59 -6.79 -12.01
#